data_7fc98c7c44e92a9e8a2d6e7c58c26879
#
_entry.id   7fc98c7c44e92a9e8a2d6e7c58c26879
#
_cell.length_a   1.000
_cell.length_b   1.000
_cell.length_c   1.000
_cell.angle_alpha   90.00
_cell.angle_beta   90.00
_cell.angle_gamma   90.00
#
_symmetry.space_group_name_H-M   'P 1'
#
loop_
_entity.id
_entity.type
_entity.pdbx_description
1 polymer ?
#
loop_
_entity_poly.entity_id
_entity_poly.type
_entity_poly.pdbx_seq_one_letter_code
_entity_poly.pdbx_strand_id
1 'polypeptide(L)'
;MKKYYVFIGFTVRYVLIDGEFEKVKAELPSIVCNTTTAKENVAEAEQQIRTGKERSRVIRTTLPFSSIPKRVKIELIYFIIFWLNAFPMRSGISKQRSPREIILHFQLDIRKHCQVMFGEHCEVHAEPDPQTPNSL
;
A
#
# COMPACT_ATOMS: atom_id res chain seq x y z
N MET A 1 -10.50 -1.14 10.75
CA MET A 1 -9.13 -1.71 10.71
C MET A 1 -9.02 -3.00 11.53
N LYS A 2 -9.33 -3.03 12.85
CA LYS A 2 -9.24 -4.24 13.69
C LYS A 2 -10.00 -5.45 13.11
N LYS A 3 -11.25 -5.27 12.64
CA LYS A 3 -12.08 -6.34 12.03
C LYS A 3 -11.39 -6.97 10.80
N TYR A 4 -10.71 -6.18 10.00
CA TYR A 4 -9.99 -6.66 8.82
C TYR A 4 -8.83 -7.58 9.19
N TYR A 5 -7.98 -7.17 10.15
CA TYR A 5 -6.85 -8.01 10.59
C TYR A 5 -7.32 -9.31 11.24
N VAL A 6 -8.38 -9.27 12.04
CA VAL A 6 -8.97 -10.48 12.62
C VAL A 6 -9.52 -11.42 11.55
N PHE A 7 -10.17 -10.86 10.53
CA PHE A 7 -10.69 -11.64 9.40
C PHE A 7 -9.59 -12.42 8.65
N ILE A 8 -8.40 -11.84 8.52
CA ILE A 8 -7.25 -12.49 7.89
C ILE A 8 -6.37 -13.28 8.87
N GLY A 9 -6.86 -13.55 10.09
CA GLY A 9 -6.19 -14.42 11.08
C GLY A 9 -5.15 -13.74 11.96
N PHE A 10 -5.05 -12.40 11.95
CA PHE A 10 -4.11 -11.66 12.80
C PHE A 10 -4.79 -11.06 14.03
N THR A 11 -4.10 -11.13 15.16
CA THR A 11 -4.50 -10.45 16.38
C THR A 11 -3.66 -9.21 16.59
N VAL A 12 -4.29 -8.03 16.57
CA VAL A 12 -3.62 -6.77 16.86
C VAL A 12 -3.46 -6.62 18.36
N ARG A 13 -2.23 -6.67 18.86
CA ARG A 13 -1.90 -6.53 20.29
C ARG A 13 -1.41 -5.14 20.64
N TYR A 14 -0.62 -4.54 19.76
CA TYR A 14 0.01 -3.24 19.98
C TYR A 14 -0.27 -2.32 18.80
N VAL A 15 -0.51 -1.05 19.11
CA VAL A 15 -0.63 0.01 18.11
C VAL A 15 0.26 1.16 18.56
N LEU A 16 1.13 1.62 17.68
CA LEU A 16 1.89 2.84 17.87
C LEU A 16 1.05 4.00 17.33
N ILE A 17 0.81 4.99 18.15
CA ILE A 17 -0.08 6.12 17.82
C ILE A 17 0.71 7.41 18.10
N ASP A 18 0.65 8.34 17.15
CA ASP A 18 1.13 9.70 17.38
C ASP A 18 0.22 10.42 18.39
N GLY A 19 0.78 11.34 19.16
CA GLY A 19 0.05 12.09 20.20
C GLY A 19 -1.20 12.80 19.69
N GLU A 20 -1.23 13.20 18.42
CA GLU A 20 -2.42 13.79 17.78
C GLU A 20 -3.63 12.84 17.73
N PHE A 21 -3.37 11.53 17.74
CA PHE A 21 -4.41 10.48 17.69
C PHE A 21 -4.77 9.90 19.07
N GLU A 22 -4.40 10.53 20.16
CA GLU A 22 -4.67 10.03 21.52
C GLU A 22 -6.17 9.78 21.78
N LYS A 23 -7.05 10.55 21.16
CA LYS A 23 -8.51 10.36 21.22
C LYS A 23 -8.95 8.98 20.72
N VAL A 24 -8.24 8.40 19.74
CA VAL A 24 -8.54 7.08 19.19
C VAL A 24 -8.27 5.95 20.20
N LYS A 25 -7.44 6.21 21.22
CA LYS A 25 -7.15 5.26 22.29
C LYS A 25 -8.41 4.80 23.05
N ALA A 26 -9.35 5.71 23.23
CA ALA A 26 -10.63 5.41 23.90
C ALA A 26 -11.50 4.43 23.10
N GLU A 27 -11.33 4.37 21.77
CA GLU A 27 -12.07 3.48 20.88
C GLU A 27 -11.44 2.07 20.78
N LEU A 28 -10.24 1.88 21.37
CA LEU A 28 -9.46 0.66 21.28
C LEU A 28 -9.16 0.03 22.67
N PRO A 29 -10.17 -0.25 23.50
CA PRO A 29 -9.96 -0.65 24.90
C PRO A 29 -9.22 -1.99 25.07
N SER A 30 -9.19 -2.82 24.02
CA SER A 30 -8.56 -4.16 24.05
C SER A 30 -7.17 -4.21 23.39
N ILE A 31 -6.61 -3.05 23.03
CA ILE A 31 -5.32 -2.95 22.34
C ILE A 31 -4.39 -2.08 23.19
N VAL A 32 -3.16 -2.52 23.37
CA VAL A 32 -2.15 -1.70 24.04
C VAL A 32 -1.70 -0.61 23.06
N CYS A 33 -2.15 0.62 23.32
CA CYS A 33 -1.73 1.78 22.55
C CYS A 33 -0.50 2.39 23.20
N ASN A 34 0.63 2.36 22.50
CA ASN A 34 1.82 3.08 22.88
C ASN A 34 1.80 4.44 22.16
N THR A 35 1.58 5.51 22.91
CA THR A 35 1.65 6.87 22.39
C THR A 35 3.09 7.32 22.41
N THR A 36 3.65 7.53 21.23
CA THR A 36 4.93 8.23 21.12
C THR A 36 4.74 9.69 21.55
N THR A 37 5.66 10.19 22.36
CA THR A 37 5.68 11.62 22.71
C THR A 37 5.89 12.45 21.45
N ALA A 38 5.42 13.69 21.42
CA ALA A 38 5.46 14.60 20.26
C ALA A 38 6.86 14.84 19.65
N LYS A 39 7.91 14.26 20.24
CA LYS A 39 9.30 14.29 19.75
C LYS A 39 9.88 12.90 19.42
N GLU A 40 9.16 11.82 19.71
CA GLU A 40 9.56 10.46 19.35
C GLU A 40 8.86 10.07 18.06
N ASN A 41 9.62 10.08 17.01
CA ASN A 41 9.18 9.63 15.70
C ASN A 41 9.09 8.10 15.69
N VAL A 42 8.05 7.57 15.08
CA VAL A 42 7.96 6.13 14.78
C VAL A 42 8.93 5.87 13.62
N ALA A 43 10.17 5.54 13.96
CA ALA A 43 11.27 5.42 13.00
C ALA A 43 10.93 4.51 11.81
N GLU A 44 10.20 3.41 12.07
CA GLU A 44 9.79 2.49 11.01
C GLU A 44 8.76 3.13 10.05
N ALA A 45 7.79 3.85 10.56
CA ALA A 45 6.79 4.53 9.75
C ALA A 45 7.42 5.65 8.91
N GLU A 46 8.31 6.44 9.50
CA GLU A 46 9.03 7.49 8.79
C GLU A 46 9.93 6.92 7.69
N GLN A 47 10.63 5.83 7.97
CA GLN A 47 11.45 5.14 6.97
C GLN A 47 10.59 4.67 5.79
N GLN A 48 9.42 4.11 6.04
CA GLN A 48 8.50 3.68 4.97
C GLN A 48 7.98 4.87 4.16
N ILE A 49 7.59 5.95 4.81
CA ILE A 49 7.17 7.20 4.15
C ILE A 49 8.30 7.77 3.30
N ARG A 50 9.51 7.82 3.84
CA ARG A 50 10.70 8.29 3.11
C ARG A 50 10.97 7.44 1.88
N THR A 51 10.98 6.11 2.01
CA THR A 51 11.15 5.18 0.89
C THR A 51 10.07 5.39 -0.17
N GLY A 52 8.81 5.56 0.22
CA GLY A 52 7.72 5.86 -0.70
C GLY A 52 7.93 7.18 -1.45
N LYS A 53 8.36 8.24 -0.75
CA LYS A 53 8.68 9.54 -1.36
C LYS A 53 9.85 9.46 -2.35
N GLU A 54 10.89 8.73 -2.01
CA GLU A 54 12.05 8.54 -2.90
C GLU A 54 11.67 7.79 -4.17
N ARG A 55 10.93 6.69 -4.06
CA ARG A 55 10.40 5.94 -5.21
C ARG A 55 9.46 6.78 -6.07
N SER A 56 8.60 7.58 -5.45
CA SER A 56 7.70 8.51 -6.15
C SER A 56 8.47 9.52 -7.00
N ARG A 57 9.57 10.06 -6.47
CA ARG A 57 10.42 10.98 -7.22
C ARG A 57 11.06 10.29 -8.42
N VAL A 58 11.61 9.09 -8.23
CA VAL A 58 12.24 8.32 -9.32
C VAL A 58 11.23 8.04 -10.44
N ILE A 59 10.05 7.49 -10.11
CA ILE A 59 9.03 7.18 -11.13
C ILE A 59 8.57 8.47 -11.82
N ARG A 60 8.40 9.56 -11.07
CA ARG A 60 8.00 10.83 -11.65
C ARG A 60 8.99 11.34 -12.71
N THR A 61 10.28 11.13 -12.53
CA THR A 61 11.30 11.54 -13.52
C THR A 61 11.29 10.71 -14.80
N THR A 62 10.73 9.50 -14.76
CA THR A 62 10.59 8.63 -15.94
C THR A 62 9.31 8.89 -16.73
N LEU A 63 8.35 9.62 -16.15
CA LEU A 63 7.10 9.92 -16.82
C LEU A 63 7.29 11.01 -17.89
N PRO A 64 6.65 10.89 -19.05
CA PRO A 64 6.75 11.87 -20.14
C PRO A 64 5.96 13.17 -19.88
N PHE A 65 5.45 13.36 -18.66
CA PHE A 65 4.57 14.49 -18.32
C PHE A 65 5.29 15.49 -17.43
N SER A 66 5.28 16.76 -17.82
CA SER A 66 5.77 17.88 -16.99
C SER A 66 4.84 18.18 -15.81
N SER A 67 3.54 17.98 -15.98
CA SER A 67 2.52 18.17 -14.95
C SER A 67 1.66 16.91 -14.81
N ILE A 68 1.54 16.41 -13.58
CA ILE A 68 0.80 15.20 -13.29
C ILE A 68 -0.53 15.55 -12.61
N PRO A 69 -1.68 15.16 -13.15
CA PRO A 69 -2.99 15.35 -12.54
C PRO A 69 -3.06 14.76 -11.12
N LYS A 70 -3.89 15.35 -10.25
CA LYS A 70 -4.01 14.91 -8.86
C LYS A 70 -4.37 13.42 -8.75
N ARG A 71 -5.27 12.92 -9.61
CA ARG A 71 -5.68 11.51 -9.63
C ARG A 71 -4.50 10.58 -9.93
N VAL A 72 -3.68 10.92 -10.93
CA VAL A 72 -2.50 10.12 -11.29
C VAL A 72 -1.46 10.10 -10.16
N LYS A 73 -1.34 11.20 -9.38
CA LYS A 73 -0.48 11.23 -8.19
C LYS A 73 -0.96 10.24 -7.12
N ILE A 74 -2.28 10.12 -6.93
CA ILE A 74 -2.87 9.18 -5.98
C ILE A 74 -2.61 7.74 -6.44
N GLU A 75 -2.85 7.45 -7.72
CA GLU A 75 -2.57 6.12 -8.29
C GLU A 75 -1.08 5.76 -8.23
N LEU A 76 -0.20 6.73 -8.41
CA LEU A 76 1.24 6.52 -8.23
C LEU A 76 1.59 6.06 -6.82
N ILE A 77 0.93 6.63 -5.80
CA ILE A 77 1.14 6.21 -4.41
C ILE A 77 0.67 4.77 -4.21
N TYR A 78 -0.51 4.41 -4.71
CA TYR A 78 -1.00 3.03 -4.65
C TYR A 78 -0.09 2.05 -5.37
N PHE A 79 0.41 2.42 -6.54
CA PHE A 79 1.38 1.63 -7.29
C PHE A 79 2.68 1.39 -6.49
N ILE A 80 3.21 2.43 -5.86
CA ILE A 80 4.42 2.31 -5.02
C ILE A 80 4.17 1.41 -3.82
N ILE A 81 3.05 1.58 -3.12
CA ILE A 81 2.67 0.75 -1.97
C ILE A 81 2.50 -0.71 -2.41
N PHE A 82 1.88 -0.95 -3.57
CA PHE A 82 1.77 -2.29 -4.14
C PHE A 82 3.15 -2.94 -4.30
N TRP A 83 4.10 -2.25 -4.92
CA TRP A 83 5.44 -2.78 -5.16
C TRP A 83 6.25 -2.95 -3.88
N LEU A 84 6.12 -2.06 -2.90
CA LEU A 84 6.77 -2.21 -1.60
C LEU A 84 6.26 -3.45 -0.85
N ASN A 85 5.02 -3.84 -1.06
CA ASN A 85 4.43 -5.03 -0.44
C ASN A 85 4.57 -6.31 -1.29
N ALA A 86 4.97 -6.19 -2.55
CA ALA A 86 5.07 -7.32 -3.48
C ALA A 86 6.32 -8.17 -3.27
N PHE A 87 7.39 -7.58 -2.71
CA PHE A 87 8.67 -8.26 -2.51
C PHE A 87 9.08 -8.34 -1.04
N PRO A 88 9.83 -9.38 -0.65
CA PRO A 88 10.41 -9.46 0.68
C PRO A 88 11.33 -8.26 0.94
N MET A 89 11.20 -7.66 2.11
CA MET A 89 12.07 -6.57 2.54
C MET A 89 13.30 -7.12 3.27
N ARG A 90 14.48 -6.53 3.04
CA ARG A 90 15.73 -6.94 3.68
C ARG A 90 15.66 -6.87 5.20
N SER A 91 14.96 -5.88 5.73
CA SER A 91 14.73 -5.65 7.18
C SER A 91 13.34 -6.11 7.64
N GLY A 92 12.59 -6.85 6.80
CA GLY A 92 11.24 -7.31 7.12
C GLY A 92 11.20 -8.55 8.02
N ILE A 93 9.99 -8.93 8.42
CA ILE A 93 9.72 -10.10 9.26
C ILE A 93 10.18 -11.39 8.59
N SER A 94 10.08 -11.48 7.27
CA SER A 94 10.53 -12.61 6.47
C SER A 94 11.45 -12.16 5.34
N LYS A 95 12.53 -12.91 5.13
CA LYS A 95 13.44 -12.72 4.00
C LYS A 95 12.97 -13.42 2.73
N GLN A 96 12.04 -14.37 2.85
CA GLN A 96 11.56 -15.21 1.75
C GLN A 96 10.16 -14.83 1.29
N ARG A 97 9.30 -14.38 2.21
CA ARG A 97 7.90 -14.04 1.91
C ARG A 97 7.70 -12.53 1.88
N SER A 98 6.95 -12.08 0.91
CA SER A 98 6.56 -10.67 0.82
C SER A 98 5.52 -10.31 1.89
N PRO A 99 5.42 -9.03 2.30
CA PRO A 99 4.35 -8.58 3.21
C PRO A 99 2.95 -8.94 2.68
N ARG A 100 2.76 -8.84 1.38
CA ARG A 100 1.50 -9.21 0.72
C ARG A 100 1.19 -10.70 0.86
N GLU A 101 2.19 -11.56 0.65
CA GLU A 101 2.04 -13.00 0.80
C GLU A 101 1.73 -13.41 2.24
N ILE A 102 2.38 -12.75 3.22
CA ILE A 102 2.11 -13.01 4.64
C ILE A 102 0.67 -12.65 5.01
N ILE A 103 0.16 -11.52 4.49
CA ILE A 103 -1.17 -11.01 4.86
C ILE A 103 -2.28 -11.70 4.06
N LEU A 104 -2.09 -11.87 2.76
CA LEU A 104 -3.14 -12.36 1.86
C LEU A 104 -3.06 -13.86 1.57
N HIS A 105 -2.00 -14.54 2.05
CA HIS A 105 -1.76 -15.97 1.88
C HIS A 105 -1.66 -16.44 0.42
N PHE A 106 -1.36 -15.52 -0.53
CA PHE A 106 -1.10 -15.90 -1.91
C PHE A 106 0.10 -15.14 -2.49
N GLN A 107 0.81 -15.79 -3.40
CA GLN A 107 1.94 -15.21 -4.09
C GLN A 107 1.50 -14.33 -5.25
N LEU A 108 2.27 -13.29 -5.52
CA LEU A 108 2.06 -12.44 -6.68
C LEU A 108 2.52 -13.17 -7.94
N ASP A 109 1.61 -13.36 -8.88
CA ASP A 109 1.96 -13.78 -10.22
C ASP A 109 2.45 -12.58 -11.04
N ILE A 110 3.77 -12.47 -11.19
CA ILE A 110 4.41 -11.35 -11.90
C ILE A 110 3.96 -11.30 -13.35
N ARG A 111 3.79 -12.45 -14.01
CA ARG A 111 3.38 -12.50 -15.42
C ARG A 111 1.98 -11.95 -15.62
N LYS A 112 1.10 -12.15 -14.65
CA LYS A 112 -0.29 -11.70 -14.70
C LYS A 112 -0.48 -10.26 -14.23
N HIS A 113 0.25 -9.85 -13.17
CA HIS A 113 -0.02 -8.58 -12.48
C HIS A 113 0.96 -7.45 -12.85
N CYS A 114 2.03 -7.75 -13.60
CA CYS A 114 3.11 -6.80 -13.86
C CYS A 114 3.40 -6.68 -15.36
N GLN A 115 2.36 -6.57 -16.16
CA GLN A 115 2.47 -6.50 -17.62
C GLN A 115 2.76 -5.09 -18.13
N VAL A 116 2.35 -4.07 -17.39
CA VAL A 116 2.38 -2.67 -17.81
C VAL A 116 3.09 -1.83 -16.75
N MET A 117 3.97 -0.94 -17.17
CA MET A 117 4.61 0.02 -16.26
C MET A 117 3.68 1.19 -15.93
N PHE A 118 3.92 1.85 -14.80
CA PHE A 118 3.15 3.01 -14.41
C PHE A 118 3.35 4.16 -15.41
N GLY A 119 2.24 4.69 -15.92
CA GLY A 119 2.24 5.78 -16.90
C GLY A 119 2.42 5.34 -18.35
N GLU A 120 2.50 4.05 -18.61
CA GLU A 120 2.50 3.47 -19.95
C GLU A 120 1.07 3.51 -20.52
N HIS A 121 0.97 3.89 -21.80
CA HIS A 121 -0.30 3.87 -22.50
C HIS A 121 -0.59 2.43 -22.96
N CYS A 122 -1.76 1.92 -22.60
CA CYS A 122 -2.20 0.62 -23.03
C CYS A 122 -3.63 0.67 -23.57
N GLU A 123 -3.90 -0.07 -24.62
CA GLU A 123 -5.25 -0.33 -25.09
C GLU A 123 -5.81 -1.54 -24.34
N VAL A 124 -6.99 -1.35 -23.76
CA VAL A 124 -7.70 -2.42 -23.06
C VAL A 124 -8.91 -2.82 -23.92
N HIS A 125 -8.88 -4.03 -24.42
CA HIS A 125 -10.08 -4.63 -24.99
C HIS A 125 -10.97 -5.12 -23.84
N ALA A 126 -12.03 -4.36 -23.56
CA ALA A 126 -13.08 -4.86 -22.67
C ALA A 126 -13.86 -5.94 -23.45
N GLU A 127 -13.90 -7.15 -22.91
CA GLU A 127 -14.87 -8.13 -23.40
C GLU A 127 -16.26 -7.53 -23.23
N PRO A 128 -17.11 -7.55 -24.28
CA PRO A 128 -18.47 -7.04 -24.17
C PRO A 128 -19.19 -7.83 -23.08
N ASP A 129 -19.75 -7.13 -22.09
CA ASP A 129 -20.57 -7.75 -21.07
C ASP A 129 -21.73 -8.48 -21.78
N PRO A 130 -21.86 -9.82 -21.64
CA PRO A 130 -22.91 -10.57 -22.32
C PRO A 130 -24.33 -10.15 -21.95
N GLN A 131 -24.48 -9.27 -20.95
CA GLN A 131 -25.78 -8.73 -20.51
C GLN A 131 -26.07 -7.32 -21.04
N THR A 132 -25.14 -6.64 -21.67
CA THR A 132 -25.40 -5.35 -22.32
C THR A 132 -25.79 -5.59 -23.79
N PRO A 133 -27.04 -5.32 -24.19
CA PRO A 133 -27.39 -5.36 -25.61
C PRO A 133 -26.54 -4.34 -26.36
N ASN A 134 -25.94 -4.76 -27.49
CA ASN A 134 -25.18 -3.89 -28.37
C ASN A 134 -26.01 -2.65 -28.68
N SER A 135 -25.72 -1.53 -28.03
CA SER A 135 -26.22 -0.22 -28.44
C SER A 135 -25.37 0.22 -29.62
N LEU A 136 -25.88 -0.02 -30.82
CA LEU A 136 -25.47 0.67 -32.04
C LEU A 136 -25.90 2.14 -31.97
#